data_fd9bc35c80e00ba0e30acdfc11f0a60e
#
_entry.id   fd9bc35c80e00ba0e30acdfc11f0a60e
#
_cell.length_a   1.000
_cell.length_b   1.000
_cell.length_c   1.000
_cell.angle_alpha   90.00
_cell.angle_beta   90.00
_cell.angle_gamma   90.00
#
_symmetry.space_group_name_H-M   'P 1'
#
loop_
_entity.id
_entity.type
_entity.pdbx_description
1 polymer ?
#
loop_
_entity_poly.entity_id
_entity_poly.type
_entity_poly.pdbx_seq_one_letter_code
_entity_poly.pdbx_strand_id
1 'polypeptide(L)'
;MALQGISVIELAGLAPGPFCGMVLADFGARVMRVDRPGSRYDVSGLARGKRSVALDLKQPRGVAVLRRLCAQSDVLLEPFRSGVMERLQLGPEILQRENPRLIYARLSGFGQSGSFSRLAGHDINYLALSGVLSKIGRSGENPYAPLNLLADFAGGGLICVLGIIMALFERTRSGKGQVIDANMVEGTAYLSSFLWKTQKLNLWEAPRGQNMLDGGAPFYTTYRTADGEFMAVGAIEPQFYELLIKGLGLKPDELPNQMSMNDWPEMKKKFGDVFAKKTKAEWCQIFDGTDACVTPVLTFEEVVSHDHNKERGSFITNEEQDVSPRPAPLLSDTPAVPSFKRDPFVGEHTEEILKEFGFSLEEIDQLTSNKIIESHKAKASL
;
A
#
# COMPACT_ATOMS: atom_id res chain seq x y z
N MET A 1 15.78 -9.72 11.22
CA MET A 1 14.92 -8.97 10.28
C MET A 1 15.82 -8.15 9.34
N ALA A 2 15.41 -7.98 8.11
CA ALA A 2 16.25 -7.39 7.05
C ALA A 2 16.65 -5.92 7.30
N LEU A 3 15.80 -5.15 7.99
CA LEU A 3 16.04 -3.72 8.30
C LEU A 3 16.43 -3.47 9.75
N GLN A 4 16.86 -4.50 10.48
CA GLN A 4 17.30 -4.33 11.85
C GLN A 4 18.48 -3.34 11.93
N GLY A 5 18.40 -2.41 12.87
CA GLY A 5 19.38 -1.34 13.04
C GLY A 5 19.10 -0.07 12.24
N ILE A 6 18.12 -0.08 11.33
CA ILE A 6 17.68 1.11 10.60
C ILE A 6 16.68 1.90 11.45
N SER A 7 16.89 3.21 11.55
CA SER A 7 16.02 4.15 12.25
C SER A 7 15.31 5.09 11.27
N VAL A 8 13.99 5.20 11.41
CA VAL A 8 13.12 5.98 10.51
C VAL A 8 12.35 6.99 11.34
N ILE A 9 12.40 8.25 10.95
CA ILE A 9 11.48 9.29 11.40
C ILE A 9 10.37 9.38 10.36
N GLU A 10 9.14 9.12 10.75
CA GLU A 10 7.95 9.27 9.90
C GLU A 10 7.13 10.46 10.37
N LEU A 11 6.95 11.47 9.54
CA LEU A 11 6.01 12.54 9.86
C LEU A 11 4.58 12.07 9.61
N ALA A 12 3.71 12.23 10.60
CA ALA A 12 2.33 11.76 10.53
C ALA A 12 1.60 12.33 9.31
N GLY A 13 0.89 11.47 8.61
CA GLY A 13 0.16 11.78 7.38
C GLY A 13 -0.96 10.78 7.13
N LEU A 14 -1.52 10.81 5.92
CA LEU A 14 -2.56 9.88 5.48
C LEU A 14 -1.97 8.76 4.61
N ALA A 15 -2.69 7.68 4.54
CA ALA A 15 -2.57 6.47 3.74
C ALA A 15 -1.14 6.06 3.29
N PRO A 16 -0.51 6.64 2.24
CA PRO A 16 0.72 6.09 1.67
C PRO A 16 1.94 6.20 2.60
N GLY A 17 2.07 7.31 3.35
CA GLY A 17 3.17 7.51 4.31
C GLY A 17 3.11 6.49 5.45
N PRO A 18 2.00 6.42 6.21
CA PRO A 18 1.80 5.41 7.23
C PRO A 18 1.99 3.97 6.74
N PHE A 19 1.55 3.64 5.52
CA PHE A 19 1.77 2.33 4.93
C PHE A 19 3.26 2.06 4.67
N CYS A 20 3.97 3.02 4.09
CA CYS A 20 5.42 2.92 3.89
C CYS A 20 6.14 2.63 5.21
N GLY A 21 5.85 3.42 6.26
CA GLY A 21 6.43 3.22 7.59
C GLY A 21 6.07 1.89 8.24
N MET A 22 4.84 1.40 8.07
CA MET A 22 4.41 0.09 8.57
C MET A 22 5.21 -1.04 7.91
N VAL A 23 5.38 -1.00 6.59
CA VAL A 23 6.20 -1.99 5.88
C VAL A 23 7.63 -1.99 6.42
N LEU A 24 8.25 -0.81 6.59
CA LEU A 24 9.59 -0.71 7.14
C LEU A 24 9.68 -1.27 8.57
N ALA A 25 8.67 -1.01 9.42
CA ALA A 25 8.60 -1.53 10.78
C ALA A 25 8.45 -3.06 10.81
N ASP A 26 7.56 -3.62 10.00
CA ASP A 26 7.35 -5.08 9.89
C ASP A 26 8.63 -5.83 9.53
N PHE A 27 9.51 -5.21 8.73
CA PHE A 27 10.80 -5.79 8.35
C PHE A 27 11.96 -5.40 9.27
N GLY A 28 11.68 -4.74 10.40
CA GLY A 28 12.61 -4.56 11.51
C GLY A 28 13.24 -3.19 11.66
N ALA A 29 12.84 -2.19 10.87
CA ALA A 29 13.25 -0.81 11.12
C ALA A 29 12.59 -0.27 12.40
N ARG A 30 13.32 0.56 13.12
CA ARG A 30 12.78 1.32 14.26
C ARG A 30 12.10 2.58 13.74
N VAL A 31 10.77 2.53 13.59
CA VAL A 31 9.98 3.64 13.07
C VAL A 31 9.42 4.49 14.21
N MET A 32 9.78 5.77 14.23
CA MET A 32 9.30 6.79 15.15
C MET A 32 8.36 7.73 14.40
N ARG A 33 7.07 7.61 14.66
CA ARG A 33 6.04 8.48 14.07
C ARG A 33 5.96 9.77 14.86
N VAL A 34 6.15 10.88 14.17
CA VAL A 34 6.03 12.23 14.74
C VAL A 34 4.61 12.72 14.56
N ASP A 35 3.85 12.74 15.63
CA ASP A 35 2.47 13.19 15.69
C ASP A 35 2.37 14.65 16.12
N ARG A 36 1.22 15.26 15.82
CA ARG A 36 0.91 16.62 16.31
C ARG A 36 0.33 16.53 17.72
N PRO A 37 0.81 17.33 18.68
CA PRO A 37 0.17 17.46 19.98
C PRO A 37 -1.32 17.82 19.88
N GLY A 38 -2.15 17.23 20.75
CA GLY A 38 -3.59 17.39 20.75
C GLY A 38 -4.36 16.54 19.73
N SER A 39 -3.69 15.80 18.87
CA SER A 39 -4.33 14.79 18.03
C SER A 39 -4.79 13.63 18.90
N ARG A 40 -6.07 13.24 18.78
CA ARG A 40 -6.64 12.19 19.65
C ARG A 40 -6.41 10.79 19.12
N TYR A 41 -6.31 10.64 17.79
CA TYR A 41 -6.26 9.35 17.12
C TYR A 41 -5.27 9.38 15.96
N ASP A 42 -4.64 8.25 15.70
CA ASP A 42 -4.10 7.94 14.39
C ASP A 42 -5.25 7.45 13.50
N VAL A 43 -5.60 8.27 12.51
CA VAL A 43 -6.66 7.94 11.56
C VAL A 43 -6.21 6.98 10.44
N SER A 44 -4.94 6.57 10.44
CA SER A 44 -4.42 5.70 9.39
C SER A 44 -4.72 4.22 9.63
N GLY A 45 -4.78 3.78 10.90
CA GLY A 45 -4.85 2.37 11.26
C GLY A 45 -3.63 1.54 10.83
N LEU A 46 -2.49 2.21 10.56
CA LEU A 46 -1.27 1.63 9.99
C LEU A 46 -0.05 1.89 10.89
N ALA A 47 -0.28 1.94 12.22
CA ALA A 47 0.77 2.22 13.19
C ALA A 47 1.42 0.98 13.80
N ARG A 48 1.06 -0.21 13.32
CA ARG A 48 1.63 -1.47 13.77
C ARG A 48 3.16 -1.44 13.82
N GLY A 49 3.73 -1.76 14.98
CA GLY A 49 5.18 -1.84 15.19
C GLY A 49 5.90 -0.50 15.27
N LYS A 50 5.20 0.63 15.22
CA LYS A 50 5.78 1.96 15.36
C LYS A 50 5.76 2.45 16.81
N ARG A 51 6.54 3.51 17.07
CA ARG A 51 6.52 4.27 18.33
C ARG A 51 6.09 5.71 18.00
N SER A 52 5.29 6.31 18.87
CA SER A 52 4.76 7.67 18.67
C SER A 52 5.48 8.69 19.57
N VAL A 53 5.91 9.79 18.96
CA VAL A 53 6.41 11.00 19.63
C VAL A 53 5.57 12.20 19.19
N ALA A 54 5.03 12.97 20.10
CA ALA A 54 4.21 14.14 19.78
C ALA A 54 5.03 15.43 19.87
N LEU A 55 5.19 16.13 18.72
CA LEU A 55 5.98 17.37 18.57
C LEU A 55 5.18 18.47 17.89
N ASP A 56 5.19 19.69 18.42
CA ASP A 56 4.65 20.87 17.75
C ASP A 56 5.67 21.51 16.79
N LEU A 57 5.61 21.13 15.52
CA LEU A 57 6.49 21.64 14.47
C LEU A 57 6.16 23.11 14.05
N LYS A 58 5.12 23.71 14.59
CA LYS A 58 4.86 25.15 14.43
C LYS A 58 5.76 26.00 15.33
N GLN A 59 6.34 25.40 16.34
CA GLN A 59 7.22 26.05 17.29
C GLN A 59 8.71 25.83 16.89
N PRO A 60 9.55 26.88 16.91
CA PRO A 60 10.98 26.71 16.59
C PRO A 60 11.69 25.66 17.44
N ARG A 61 11.29 25.51 18.71
CA ARG A 61 11.83 24.48 19.60
C ARG A 61 11.43 23.07 19.15
N GLY A 62 10.20 22.86 18.65
CA GLY A 62 9.79 21.55 18.09
C GLY A 62 10.56 21.21 16.84
N VAL A 63 10.80 22.20 15.96
CA VAL A 63 11.68 22.04 14.80
C VAL A 63 13.09 21.63 15.21
N ALA A 64 13.66 22.27 16.25
CA ALA A 64 14.99 21.94 16.77
C ALA A 64 15.05 20.49 17.32
N VAL A 65 14.00 20.05 18.01
CA VAL A 65 13.87 18.65 18.44
C VAL A 65 13.90 17.70 17.24
N LEU A 66 13.07 17.93 16.22
CA LEU A 66 13.03 17.08 15.04
C LEU A 66 14.38 17.04 14.30
N ARG A 67 15.09 18.17 14.17
CA ARG A 67 16.44 18.21 13.59
C ARG A 67 17.41 17.31 14.34
N ARG A 68 17.39 17.36 15.69
CA ARG A 68 18.24 16.50 16.53
C ARG A 68 17.90 15.01 16.36
N LEU A 69 16.62 14.65 16.18
CA LEU A 69 16.21 13.29 15.86
C LEU A 69 16.72 12.87 14.46
N CYS A 70 16.56 13.70 13.45
CA CYS A 70 17.03 13.43 12.07
C CYS A 70 18.56 13.32 11.98
N ALA A 71 19.30 14.09 12.79
CA ALA A 71 20.76 14.04 12.81
C ALA A 71 21.31 12.66 13.21
N GLN A 72 20.53 11.85 13.91
CA GLN A 72 20.89 10.52 14.41
C GLN A 72 20.07 9.39 13.76
N SER A 73 19.28 9.70 12.74
CA SER A 73 18.40 8.72 12.06
C SER A 73 18.89 8.43 10.65
N ASP A 74 18.45 7.29 10.12
CA ASP A 74 18.82 6.83 8.78
C ASP A 74 17.91 7.39 7.70
N VAL A 75 16.61 7.51 7.99
CA VAL A 75 15.56 7.89 7.04
C VAL A 75 14.65 8.93 7.68
N LEU A 76 14.31 9.97 6.92
CA LEU A 76 13.14 10.82 7.16
C LEU A 76 12.13 10.56 6.07
N LEU A 77 10.92 10.16 6.46
CA LEU A 77 9.75 10.01 5.59
C LEU A 77 8.77 11.16 5.84
N GLU A 78 8.54 12.01 4.84
CA GLU A 78 7.62 13.15 4.95
C GLU A 78 6.55 13.13 3.86
N PRO A 79 5.27 13.35 4.22
CA PRO A 79 4.14 13.24 3.30
C PRO A 79 3.62 14.61 2.84
N PHE A 80 4.38 15.68 2.97
CA PHE A 80 3.89 17.03 2.75
C PHE A 80 4.06 17.47 1.29
N ARG A 81 3.25 18.46 0.89
CA ARG A 81 3.37 19.12 -0.42
C ARG A 81 4.67 19.90 -0.52
N SER A 82 5.13 20.08 -1.75
CA SER A 82 6.33 20.86 -2.06
C SER A 82 6.38 22.21 -1.32
N GLY A 83 7.52 22.52 -0.73
CA GLY A 83 7.81 23.76 -0.01
C GLY A 83 7.35 23.81 1.44
N VAL A 84 6.65 22.80 1.97
CA VAL A 84 6.22 22.77 3.39
C VAL A 84 7.42 22.60 4.31
N MET A 85 8.26 21.61 4.06
CA MET A 85 9.44 21.31 4.88
C MET A 85 10.48 22.44 4.81
N GLU A 86 10.63 23.06 3.65
CA GLU A 86 11.51 24.21 3.46
C GLU A 86 11.08 25.40 4.33
N ARG A 87 9.77 25.72 4.37
CA ARG A 87 9.23 26.77 5.25
C ARG A 87 9.43 26.47 6.74
N LEU A 88 9.45 25.20 7.11
CA LEU A 88 9.74 24.76 8.48
C LEU A 88 11.23 24.69 8.80
N GLN A 89 12.12 25.07 7.86
CA GLN A 89 13.58 24.90 8.03
C GLN A 89 14.01 23.45 8.26
N LEU A 90 13.26 22.53 7.63
CA LEU A 90 13.45 21.07 7.69
C LEU A 90 13.67 20.46 6.29
N GLY A 91 13.95 21.30 5.30
CA GLY A 91 14.21 20.85 3.93
C GLY A 91 15.50 20.03 3.81
N PRO A 92 15.66 19.29 2.68
CA PRO A 92 16.79 18.39 2.46
C PRO A 92 18.14 19.07 2.61
N GLU A 93 18.30 20.30 2.10
CA GLU A 93 19.56 21.06 2.16
C GLU A 93 20.04 21.28 3.60
N ILE A 94 19.12 21.48 4.53
CA ILE A 94 19.45 21.70 5.94
C ILE A 94 19.76 20.36 6.60
N LEU A 95 18.85 19.40 6.51
CA LEU A 95 18.98 18.15 7.25
C LEU A 95 20.12 17.27 6.74
N GLN A 96 20.38 17.23 5.42
CA GLN A 96 21.50 16.47 4.87
C GLN A 96 22.87 17.14 5.11
N ARG A 97 22.90 18.46 5.36
CA ARG A 97 24.12 19.12 5.83
C ARG A 97 24.48 18.68 7.26
N GLU A 98 23.48 18.49 8.11
CA GLU A 98 23.65 18.02 9.49
C GLU A 98 23.89 16.50 9.55
N ASN A 99 23.25 15.75 8.67
CA ASN A 99 23.44 14.31 8.53
C ASN A 99 23.59 13.93 7.05
N PRO A 100 24.81 13.91 6.50
CA PRO A 100 25.05 13.55 5.09
C PRO A 100 24.64 12.12 4.73
N ARG A 101 24.36 11.28 5.72
CA ARG A 101 23.89 9.89 5.54
C ARG A 101 22.37 9.77 5.51
N LEU A 102 21.65 10.86 5.81
CA LEU A 102 20.19 10.85 5.88
C LEU A 102 19.57 10.59 4.51
N ILE A 103 18.75 9.58 4.42
CA ILE A 103 17.86 9.34 3.28
C ILE A 103 16.58 10.15 3.52
N TYR A 104 16.31 11.09 2.62
CA TYR A 104 15.23 12.03 2.74
C TYR A 104 14.11 11.62 1.77
N ALA A 105 13.11 10.88 2.22
CA ALA A 105 12.01 10.35 1.41
C ALA A 105 10.80 11.31 1.45
N ARG A 106 10.49 11.89 0.29
CA ARG A 106 9.37 12.81 0.06
C ARG A 106 8.26 12.09 -0.68
N LEU A 107 7.22 11.68 0.05
CA LEU A 107 6.10 10.94 -0.51
C LEU A 107 4.90 11.86 -0.71
N SER A 108 4.63 12.24 -1.94
CA SER A 108 3.58 13.20 -2.27
C SER A 108 2.71 12.76 -3.45
N GLY A 109 1.57 13.42 -3.66
CA GLY A 109 0.67 13.09 -4.76
C GLY A 109 1.26 13.42 -6.13
N PHE A 110 1.75 14.65 -6.30
CA PHE A 110 2.14 15.21 -7.58
C PHE A 110 3.65 15.50 -7.70
N GLY A 111 4.47 15.06 -6.73
CA GLY A 111 5.91 15.33 -6.74
C GLY A 111 6.31 16.69 -6.19
N GLN A 112 7.62 16.94 -6.20
CA GLN A 112 8.21 18.15 -5.64
C GLN A 112 8.32 19.30 -6.66
N SER A 113 8.05 19.04 -7.92
CA SER A 113 8.09 20.00 -9.03
C SER A 113 6.85 19.89 -9.92
N GLY A 114 6.75 20.76 -10.93
CA GLY A 114 5.60 20.81 -11.82
C GLY A 114 4.43 21.63 -11.28
N SER A 115 3.48 21.96 -12.17
CA SER A 115 2.37 22.88 -11.88
C SER A 115 1.42 22.39 -10.79
N PHE A 116 1.33 21.06 -10.58
CA PHE A 116 0.45 20.44 -9.60
C PHE A 116 1.12 20.18 -8.24
N SER A 117 2.43 20.39 -8.09
CA SER A 117 3.18 20.01 -6.88
C SER A 117 2.65 20.61 -5.56
N ARG A 118 1.92 21.74 -5.64
CA ARG A 118 1.31 22.42 -4.47
C ARG A 118 -0.19 22.19 -4.35
N LEU A 119 -0.81 21.47 -5.29
CA LEU A 119 -2.26 21.26 -5.31
C LEU A 119 -2.66 20.11 -4.36
N ALA A 120 -3.92 20.12 -3.99
CA ALA A 120 -4.54 19.01 -3.27
C ALA A 120 -4.97 17.92 -4.25
N GLY A 121 -4.95 16.68 -3.80
CA GLY A 121 -5.45 15.53 -4.53
C GLY A 121 -5.54 14.32 -3.62
N HIS A 122 -6.21 13.29 -4.12
CA HIS A 122 -6.32 11.98 -3.52
C HIS A 122 -6.06 10.92 -4.59
N ASP A 123 -6.03 9.64 -4.22
CA ASP A 123 -5.71 8.50 -5.10
C ASP A 123 -6.30 8.64 -6.51
N ILE A 124 -7.60 8.86 -6.63
CA ILE A 124 -8.30 8.96 -7.92
C ILE A 124 -7.75 10.09 -8.82
N ASN A 125 -7.27 11.20 -8.24
CA ASN A 125 -6.68 12.30 -9.00
C ASN A 125 -5.29 11.91 -9.53
N TYR A 126 -4.51 11.18 -8.76
CA TYR A 126 -3.18 10.68 -9.16
C TYR A 126 -3.31 9.60 -10.23
N LEU A 127 -4.29 8.68 -10.08
CA LEU A 127 -4.67 7.71 -11.11
C LEU A 127 -5.07 8.40 -12.42
N ALA A 128 -5.85 9.48 -12.35
CA ALA A 128 -6.31 10.21 -13.52
C ALA A 128 -5.13 10.81 -14.29
N LEU A 129 -4.20 11.48 -13.58
CA LEU A 129 -3.03 12.10 -14.21
C LEU A 129 -1.98 11.09 -14.69
N SER A 130 -1.89 9.92 -14.09
CA SER A 130 -1.03 8.82 -14.59
C SER A 130 -1.53 8.21 -15.89
N GLY A 131 -2.79 8.50 -16.29
CA GLY A 131 -3.46 7.88 -17.42
C GLY A 131 -4.09 6.51 -17.11
N VAL A 132 -3.75 5.88 -15.99
CA VAL A 132 -4.19 4.52 -15.65
C VAL A 132 -5.70 4.45 -15.43
N LEU A 133 -6.29 5.48 -14.81
CA LEU A 133 -7.73 5.53 -14.56
C LEU A 133 -8.54 5.38 -15.85
N SER A 134 -8.04 5.88 -16.99
CA SER A 134 -8.72 5.77 -18.28
C SER A 134 -8.91 4.32 -18.75
N LYS A 135 -8.12 3.39 -18.22
CA LYS A 135 -8.14 1.97 -18.57
C LYS A 135 -8.96 1.11 -17.59
N ILE A 136 -9.37 1.68 -16.45
CA ILE A 136 -10.09 0.94 -15.41
C ILE A 136 -11.58 1.29 -15.46
N GLY A 137 -12.42 0.28 -15.56
CA GLY A 137 -13.87 0.44 -15.58
C GLY A 137 -14.57 -0.48 -16.59
N ARG A 138 -15.86 -0.62 -16.43
CA ARG A 138 -16.68 -1.42 -17.32
C ARG A 138 -17.01 -0.70 -18.62
N SER A 139 -17.38 -1.47 -19.64
CA SER A 139 -17.82 -0.92 -20.92
C SER A 139 -19.08 -0.07 -20.75
N GLY A 140 -19.07 1.13 -21.35
CA GLY A 140 -20.22 2.05 -21.31
C GLY A 140 -20.38 2.83 -19.99
N GLU A 141 -19.58 2.54 -18.95
CA GLU A 141 -19.63 3.24 -17.66
C GLU A 141 -18.48 4.24 -17.53
N ASN A 142 -18.56 5.13 -16.52
CA ASN A 142 -17.45 6.00 -16.17
C ASN A 142 -16.25 5.19 -15.65
N PRO A 143 -15.00 5.69 -15.82
CA PRO A 143 -13.87 5.11 -15.12
C PRO A 143 -14.10 5.13 -13.61
N TYR A 144 -13.69 4.07 -12.91
CA TYR A 144 -13.74 4.05 -11.46
C TYR A 144 -12.40 3.60 -10.86
N ALA A 145 -12.05 4.17 -9.71
CA ALA A 145 -10.82 3.80 -9.03
C ALA A 145 -10.99 2.48 -8.26
N PRO A 146 -9.97 1.61 -8.23
CA PRO A 146 -9.97 0.39 -7.43
C PRO A 146 -9.69 0.72 -5.95
N LEU A 147 -10.65 1.39 -5.28
CA LEU A 147 -10.47 2.02 -3.98
C LEU A 147 -9.30 3.03 -4.04
N ASN A 148 -8.48 3.10 -2.98
CA ASN A 148 -7.23 3.87 -2.97
C ASN A 148 -5.98 2.95 -2.95
N LEU A 149 -6.10 1.76 -3.52
CA LEU A 149 -5.00 0.77 -3.46
C LEU A 149 -3.91 1.03 -4.48
N LEU A 150 -4.25 1.61 -5.63
CA LEU A 150 -3.31 1.65 -6.74
C LEU A 150 -2.39 2.87 -6.71
N ALA A 151 -2.89 4.07 -6.45
CA ALA A 151 -2.02 5.24 -6.36
C ALA A 151 -1.45 5.44 -4.96
N ASP A 152 -2.28 5.43 -3.90
CA ASP A 152 -1.79 5.64 -2.54
C ASP A 152 -0.83 4.52 -2.10
N PHE A 153 -1.27 3.27 -2.16
CA PHE A 153 -0.50 2.17 -1.58
C PHE A 153 0.54 1.59 -2.54
N ALA A 154 0.17 1.22 -3.76
CA ALA A 154 1.12 0.62 -4.70
C ALA A 154 2.06 1.66 -5.31
N GLY A 155 1.52 2.68 -5.99
CA GLY A 155 2.29 3.72 -6.68
C GLY A 155 3.00 4.69 -5.73
N GLY A 156 2.45 4.93 -4.55
CA GLY A 156 3.03 5.78 -3.52
C GLY A 156 3.85 5.00 -2.51
N GLY A 157 3.15 4.33 -1.58
CA GLY A 157 3.76 3.69 -0.41
C GLY A 157 4.81 2.64 -0.76
N LEU A 158 4.49 1.64 -1.61
CA LEU A 158 5.44 0.58 -1.99
C LEU A 158 6.59 1.11 -2.85
N ILE A 159 6.34 2.02 -3.78
CA ILE A 159 7.41 2.64 -4.58
C ILE A 159 8.34 3.46 -3.68
N CYS A 160 7.82 4.14 -2.66
CA CYS A 160 8.63 4.84 -1.68
C CYS A 160 9.49 3.88 -0.84
N VAL A 161 8.91 2.75 -0.37
CA VAL A 161 9.68 1.69 0.30
C VAL A 161 10.81 1.20 -0.59
N LEU A 162 10.53 0.89 -1.86
CA LEU A 162 11.55 0.46 -2.82
C LEU A 162 12.66 1.51 -2.97
N GLY A 163 12.30 2.79 -3.10
CA GLY A 163 13.25 3.90 -3.14
C GLY A 163 14.14 3.98 -1.90
N ILE A 164 13.55 3.83 -0.70
CA ILE A 164 14.29 3.80 0.56
C ILE A 164 15.28 2.62 0.60
N ILE A 165 14.85 1.42 0.21
CA ILE A 165 15.72 0.23 0.19
C ILE A 165 16.87 0.43 -0.79
N MET A 166 16.61 0.94 -2.02
CA MET A 166 17.67 1.24 -2.99
C MET A 166 18.64 2.30 -2.45
N ALA A 167 18.16 3.34 -1.78
CA ALA A 167 19.00 4.37 -1.17
C ALA A 167 19.83 3.82 0.01
N LEU A 168 19.27 2.94 0.82
CA LEU A 168 19.99 2.23 1.89
C LEU A 168 21.11 1.35 1.30
N PHE A 169 20.81 0.61 0.25
CA PHE A 169 21.79 -0.22 -0.45
C PHE A 169 22.90 0.62 -1.10
N GLU A 170 22.56 1.71 -1.80
CA GLU A 170 23.56 2.62 -2.37
C GLU A 170 24.44 3.26 -1.29
N ARG A 171 23.86 3.61 -0.15
CA ARG A 171 24.58 4.17 0.98
C ARG A 171 25.67 3.24 1.52
N THR A 172 25.54 1.92 1.36
CA THR A 172 26.59 0.97 1.76
C THR A 172 27.88 1.15 0.95
N ARG A 173 27.75 1.66 -0.29
CA ARG A 173 28.88 1.91 -1.20
C ARG A 173 29.39 3.35 -1.11
N SER A 174 28.48 4.32 -1.18
CA SER A 174 28.82 5.75 -1.22
C SER A 174 29.06 6.37 0.16
N GLY A 175 28.55 5.75 1.22
CA GLY A 175 28.52 6.34 2.56
C GLY A 175 27.53 7.50 2.73
N LYS A 176 26.80 7.89 1.68
CA LYS A 176 25.92 9.07 1.65
C LYS A 176 24.47 8.68 1.52
N GLY A 177 23.58 9.47 2.14
CA GLY A 177 22.16 9.46 1.88
C GLY A 177 21.81 10.24 0.60
N GLN A 178 20.53 10.28 0.26
CA GLN A 178 20.02 11.01 -0.89
C GLN A 178 18.58 11.43 -0.67
N VAL A 179 18.07 12.33 -1.53
CA VAL A 179 16.66 12.71 -1.58
C VAL A 179 15.92 11.75 -2.52
N ILE A 180 14.76 11.31 -2.09
CA ILE A 180 13.82 10.51 -2.88
C ILE A 180 12.57 11.38 -3.10
N ASP A 181 12.26 11.69 -4.35
CA ASP A 181 10.96 12.26 -4.74
C ASP A 181 10.06 11.11 -5.20
N ALA A 182 9.29 10.56 -4.26
CA ALA A 182 8.33 9.51 -4.53
C ALA A 182 6.95 10.12 -4.67
N ASN A 183 6.41 10.12 -5.89
CA ASN A 183 5.07 10.65 -6.11
C ASN A 183 4.13 9.61 -6.72
N MET A 184 2.86 9.74 -6.36
CA MET A 184 1.86 8.75 -6.69
C MET A 184 1.50 8.74 -8.17
N VAL A 185 1.60 9.88 -8.88
CA VAL A 185 1.34 9.93 -10.33
C VAL A 185 2.39 9.13 -11.09
N GLU A 186 3.67 9.40 -10.84
CA GLU A 186 4.77 8.72 -11.54
C GLU A 186 4.90 7.26 -11.11
N GLY A 187 4.73 6.97 -9.81
CA GLY A 187 4.73 5.60 -9.32
C GLY A 187 3.64 4.75 -9.96
N THR A 188 2.41 5.29 -10.06
CA THR A 188 1.30 4.61 -10.74
C THR A 188 1.57 4.45 -12.24
N ALA A 189 2.09 5.49 -12.90
CA ALA A 189 2.47 5.40 -14.31
C ALA A 189 3.55 4.34 -14.54
N TYR A 190 4.54 4.25 -13.65
CA TYR A 190 5.59 3.25 -13.73
C TYR A 190 5.07 1.81 -13.54
N LEU A 191 4.15 1.59 -12.60
CA LEU A 191 3.46 0.30 -12.43
C LEU A 191 2.71 -0.11 -13.69
N SER A 192 2.18 0.84 -14.46
CA SER A 192 1.44 0.58 -15.69
C SER A 192 2.32 0.36 -16.93
N SER A 193 3.63 0.17 -16.76
CA SER A 193 4.59 -0.01 -17.88
C SER A 193 4.19 -1.11 -18.84
N PHE A 194 3.57 -2.20 -18.34
CA PHE A 194 3.02 -3.26 -19.20
C PHE A 194 1.96 -2.72 -20.16
N LEU A 195 1.00 -1.93 -19.67
CA LEU A 195 -0.06 -1.33 -20.50
C LEU A 195 0.54 -0.44 -21.60
N TRP A 196 1.54 0.36 -21.25
CA TRP A 196 2.24 1.23 -22.21
C TRP A 196 2.98 0.44 -23.29
N LYS A 197 3.71 -0.61 -22.90
CA LYS A 197 4.49 -1.42 -23.83
C LYS A 197 3.63 -2.28 -24.76
N THR A 198 2.49 -2.77 -24.26
CA THR A 198 1.61 -3.68 -24.99
C THR A 198 0.56 -3.00 -25.84
N GLN A 199 0.45 -1.66 -25.83
CA GLN A 199 -0.43 -0.93 -26.75
C GLN A 199 -0.14 -1.26 -28.22
N LYS A 200 1.12 -1.46 -28.58
CA LYS A 200 1.53 -1.83 -29.95
C LYS A 200 1.25 -3.29 -30.33
N LEU A 201 0.77 -4.09 -29.38
CA LEU A 201 0.47 -5.51 -29.58
C LEU A 201 -1.04 -5.76 -29.78
N ASN A 202 -1.79 -4.72 -30.07
CA ASN A 202 -3.24 -4.75 -30.30
C ASN A 202 -4.06 -5.32 -29.12
N LEU A 203 -3.50 -5.30 -27.88
CA LEU A 203 -4.18 -5.81 -26.69
C LEU A 203 -5.23 -4.84 -26.11
N TRP A 204 -5.21 -3.56 -26.53
CA TRP A 204 -5.98 -2.47 -25.95
C TRP A 204 -6.71 -1.61 -26.99
N GLU A 205 -7.03 -2.19 -28.16
CA GLU A 205 -7.65 -1.46 -29.29
C GLU A 205 -9.16 -1.25 -29.11
N ALA A 206 -9.81 -2.16 -28.39
CA ALA A 206 -11.21 -2.01 -28.09
C ALA A 206 -11.44 -0.95 -27.00
N PRO A 207 -12.64 -0.36 -26.91
CA PRO A 207 -13.01 0.49 -25.80
C PRO A 207 -12.78 -0.20 -24.45
N ARG A 208 -12.53 0.61 -23.39
CA ARG A 208 -12.39 0.12 -22.01
C ARG A 208 -13.52 -0.88 -21.65
N GLY A 209 -13.14 -1.99 -21.03
CA GLY A 209 -14.04 -3.06 -20.62
C GLY A 209 -14.43 -4.03 -21.74
N GLN A 210 -13.79 -3.92 -22.91
CA GLN A 210 -14.01 -4.80 -24.05
C GLN A 210 -12.73 -5.51 -24.52
N ASN A 211 -11.59 -5.26 -23.86
CA ASN A 211 -10.33 -5.93 -24.14
C ASN A 211 -10.19 -7.21 -23.31
N MET A 212 -9.17 -7.99 -23.59
CA MET A 212 -8.98 -9.30 -22.97
C MET A 212 -8.85 -9.21 -21.43
N LEU A 213 -8.05 -8.26 -20.91
CA LEU A 213 -7.69 -8.20 -19.48
C LEU A 213 -8.48 -7.16 -18.68
N ASP A 214 -9.42 -6.45 -19.30
CA ASP A 214 -10.25 -5.44 -18.63
C ASP A 214 -11.74 -5.84 -18.49
N GLY A 215 -12.00 -7.14 -18.66
CA GLY A 215 -13.34 -7.71 -18.50
C GLY A 215 -14.09 -7.93 -19.81
N GLY A 216 -13.49 -7.72 -20.99
CA GLY A 216 -14.09 -8.02 -22.29
C GLY A 216 -14.20 -9.51 -22.55
N ALA A 217 -13.12 -10.27 -22.27
CA ALA A 217 -13.08 -11.70 -22.53
C ALA A 217 -13.95 -12.52 -21.54
N PRO A 218 -14.66 -13.56 -22.03
CA PRO A 218 -15.43 -14.45 -21.18
C PRO A 218 -14.59 -15.27 -20.22
N PHE A 219 -13.35 -15.50 -20.55
CA PHE A 219 -12.38 -16.26 -19.75
C PHE A 219 -11.50 -15.38 -18.85
N TYR A 220 -11.76 -14.08 -18.75
CA TYR A 220 -11.07 -13.18 -17.82
C TYR A 220 -12.04 -12.15 -17.23
N THR A 221 -12.90 -12.61 -16.31
CA THR A 221 -13.90 -11.78 -15.64
C THR A 221 -14.51 -12.52 -14.45
N THR A 222 -15.44 -11.89 -13.74
CA THR A 222 -16.18 -12.51 -12.64
C THR A 222 -17.61 -12.86 -13.08
N TYR A 223 -18.15 -13.95 -12.51
CA TYR A 223 -19.50 -14.43 -12.76
C TYR A 223 -20.28 -14.61 -11.48
N ARG A 224 -21.56 -14.22 -11.52
CA ARG A 224 -22.47 -14.37 -10.39
C ARG A 224 -22.98 -15.80 -10.30
N THR A 225 -23.00 -16.35 -9.07
CA THR A 225 -23.48 -17.69 -8.75
C THR A 225 -24.96 -17.69 -8.34
N ALA A 226 -25.57 -18.87 -8.19
CA ALA A 226 -26.97 -19.03 -7.82
C ALA A 226 -27.33 -18.40 -6.46
N ASP A 227 -26.40 -18.41 -5.52
CA ASP A 227 -26.52 -17.81 -4.19
C ASP A 227 -26.20 -16.32 -4.14
N GLY A 228 -25.93 -15.71 -5.30
CA GLY A 228 -25.65 -14.27 -5.41
C GLY A 228 -24.20 -13.86 -5.17
N GLU A 229 -23.33 -14.81 -4.87
CA GLU A 229 -21.90 -14.67 -4.73
C GLU A 229 -21.19 -14.64 -6.09
N PHE A 230 -19.84 -14.73 -6.11
CA PHE A 230 -19.07 -14.61 -7.35
C PHE A 230 -17.94 -15.62 -7.46
N MET A 231 -17.70 -16.08 -8.70
CA MET A 231 -16.49 -16.78 -9.11
C MET A 231 -15.65 -15.88 -10.01
N ALA A 232 -14.33 -15.88 -9.82
CA ALA A 232 -13.35 -15.22 -10.68
C ALA A 232 -12.76 -16.23 -11.65
N VAL A 233 -12.74 -15.89 -12.93
CA VAL A 233 -12.21 -16.72 -14.02
C VAL A 233 -11.04 -16.01 -14.67
N GLY A 234 -9.91 -16.72 -14.83
CA GLY A 234 -8.68 -16.22 -15.44
C GLY A 234 -8.03 -17.23 -16.40
N ALA A 235 -8.83 -17.99 -17.14
CA ALA A 235 -8.41 -19.12 -18.00
C ALA A 235 -7.90 -18.64 -19.37
N ILE A 236 -6.75 -17.97 -19.39
CA ILE A 236 -6.21 -17.31 -20.61
C ILE A 236 -5.60 -18.36 -21.57
N GLU A 237 -4.74 -19.23 -21.07
CA GLU A 237 -4.04 -20.22 -21.89
C GLU A 237 -4.99 -21.33 -22.34
N PRO A 238 -4.82 -21.86 -23.57
CA PRO A 238 -5.75 -22.85 -24.14
C PRO A 238 -6.01 -24.06 -23.25
N GLN A 239 -4.97 -24.59 -22.59
CA GLN A 239 -5.11 -25.76 -21.72
C GLN A 239 -5.96 -25.45 -20.46
N PHE A 240 -5.88 -24.25 -19.92
CA PHE A 240 -6.72 -23.84 -18.79
C PHE A 240 -8.16 -23.54 -19.24
N TYR A 241 -8.31 -22.96 -20.43
CA TYR A 241 -9.63 -22.77 -21.05
C TYR A 241 -10.35 -24.07 -21.31
N GLU A 242 -9.68 -25.12 -21.81
CA GLU A 242 -10.25 -26.45 -21.97
C GLU A 242 -10.79 -27.02 -20.66
N LEU A 243 -10.04 -26.85 -19.54
CA LEU A 243 -10.49 -27.27 -18.22
C LEU A 243 -11.68 -26.43 -17.71
N LEU A 244 -11.71 -25.13 -17.98
CA LEU A 244 -12.84 -24.28 -17.71
C LEU A 244 -14.11 -24.79 -18.44
N ILE A 245 -14.02 -25.02 -19.75
CA ILE A 245 -15.13 -25.51 -20.58
C ILE A 245 -15.65 -26.84 -20.07
N LYS A 246 -14.74 -27.76 -19.72
CA LYS A 246 -15.08 -29.05 -19.11
C LYS A 246 -15.80 -28.87 -17.77
N GLY A 247 -15.30 -28.03 -16.87
CA GLY A 247 -15.92 -27.76 -15.57
C GLY A 247 -17.30 -27.10 -15.68
N LEU A 248 -17.51 -26.26 -16.71
CA LEU A 248 -18.81 -25.69 -17.03
C LEU A 248 -19.78 -26.69 -17.65
N GLY A 249 -19.32 -27.90 -18.02
CA GLY A 249 -20.15 -28.90 -18.70
C GLY A 249 -20.51 -28.52 -20.12
N LEU A 250 -19.74 -27.68 -20.78
CA LEU A 250 -19.94 -27.25 -22.16
C LEU A 250 -19.14 -28.14 -23.12
N LYS A 251 -19.63 -28.25 -24.37
CA LYS A 251 -18.96 -29.02 -25.40
C LYS A 251 -18.07 -28.09 -26.25
N PRO A 252 -16.78 -28.35 -26.37
CA PRO A 252 -15.88 -27.48 -27.14
C PRO A 252 -16.32 -27.27 -28.60
N ASP A 253 -16.82 -28.33 -29.26
CA ASP A 253 -17.25 -28.30 -30.65
C ASP A 253 -18.49 -27.40 -30.93
N GLU A 254 -19.19 -27.02 -29.87
CA GLU A 254 -20.38 -26.14 -29.96
C GLU A 254 -20.00 -24.67 -29.62
N LEU A 255 -18.72 -24.38 -29.42
CA LEU A 255 -18.27 -23.07 -29.03
C LEU A 255 -17.39 -22.41 -30.12
N PRO A 256 -17.46 -21.07 -30.25
CA PRO A 256 -16.55 -20.34 -31.12
C PRO A 256 -15.09 -20.45 -30.59
N ASN A 257 -14.15 -20.05 -31.43
CA ASN A 257 -12.74 -19.95 -31.02
C ASN A 257 -12.58 -19.03 -29.82
N GLN A 258 -11.80 -19.43 -28.81
CA GLN A 258 -11.56 -18.67 -27.59
C GLN A 258 -11.19 -17.20 -27.84
N MET A 259 -10.37 -16.95 -28.87
CA MET A 259 -9.86 -15.61 -29.18
C MET A 259 -10.76 -14.82 -30.14
N SER A 260 -11.95 -15.32 -30.49
CA SER A 260 -12.91 -14.61 -31.33
C SER A 260 -13.59 -13.49 -30.55
N MET A 261 -13.01 -12.28 -30.60
CA MET A 261 -13.50 -11.11 -29.87
C MET A 261 -14.96 -10.75 -30.20
N ASN A 262 -15.40 -11.03 -31.42
CA ASN A 262 -16.78 -10.77 -31.86
C ASN A 262 -17.79 -11.63 -31.11
N ASP A 263 -17.37 -12.83 -30.69
CA ASP A 263 -18.22 -13.78 -29.99
C ASP A 263 -18.17 -13.63 -28.46
N TRP A 264 -17.23 -12.86 -27.94
CA TRP A 264 -17.05 -12.69 -26.48
C TRP A 264 -18.31 -12.22 -25.74
N PRO A 265 -19.10 -11.25 -26.24
CA PRO A 265 -20.32 -10.82 -25.54
C PRO A 265 -21.33 -11.94 -25.35
N GLU A 266 -21.55 -12.76 -26.39
CA GLU A 266 -22.45 -13.90 -26.32
C GLU A 266 -21.90 -14.99 -25.39
N MET A 267 -20.62 -15.27 -25.49
CA MET A 267 -19.95 -16.24 -24.63
C MET A 267 -19.97 -15.83 -23.17
N LYS A 268 -19.79 -14.55 -22.85
CA LYS A 268 -19.94 -14.03 -21.47
C LYS A 268 -21.35 -14.27 -20.94
N LYS A 269 -22.37 -14.02 -21.77
CA LYS A 269 -23.74 -14.30 -21.38
C LYS A 269 -23.95 -15.80 -21.14
N LYS A 270 -23.46 -16.65 -22.04
CA LYS A 270 -23.55 -18.12 -21.92
C LYS A 270 -22.87 -18.63 -20.64
N PHE A 271 -21.65 -18.16 -20.33
CA PHE A 271 -20.96 -18.53 -19.10
C PHE A 271 -21.70 -18.02 -17.85
N GLY A 272 -22.20 -16.79 -17.89
CA GLY A 272 -23.04 -16.24 -16.82
C GLY A 272 -24.28 -17.08 -16.54
N ASP A 273 -24.99 -17.50 -17.59
CA ASP A 273 -26.15 -18.37 -17.46
C ASP A 273 -25.81 -19.76 -16.89
N VAL A 274 -24.57 -20.24 -17.11
CA VAL A 274 -24.09 -21.50 -16.53
C VAL A 274 -23.70 -21.30 -15.08
N PHE A 275 -22.90 -20.27 -14.74
CA PHE A 275 -22.47 -19.99 -13.37
C PHE A 275 -23.66 -19.73 -12.44
N ALA A 276 -24.72 -19.09 -12.93
CA ALA A 276 -25.95 -18.84 -12.18
C ALA A 276 -26.74 -20.11 -11.77
N LYS A 277 -26.36 -21.29 -12.25
CA LYS A 277 -27.07 -22.56 -11.94
C LYS A 277 -26.59 -23.24 -10.66
N LYS A 278 -25.44 -22.86 -10.12
CA LYS A 278 -24.84 -23.47 -8.93
C LYS A 278 -24.37 -22.40 -7.96
N THR A 279 -24.29 -22.77 -6.69
CA THR A 279 -23.74 -21.94 -5.62
C THR A 279 -22.22 -21.81 -5.74
N LYS A 280 -21.64 -20.80 -5.08
CA LYS A 280 -20.18 -20.64 -4.96
C LYS A 280 -19.51 -21.94 -4.43
N ALA A 281 -20.10 -22.55 -3.40
CA ALA A 281 -19.56 -23.79 -2.81
C ALA A 281 -19.59 -24.97 -3.80
N GLU A 282 -20.67 -25.14 -4.58
CA GLU A 282 -20.75 -26.18 -5.61
C GLU A 282 -19.73 -25.96 -6.72
N TRP A 283 -19.48 -24.70 -7.12
CA TRP A 283 -18.42 -24.37 -8.09
C TRP A 283 -17.02 -24.65 -7.56
N CYS A 284 -16.76 -24.37 -6.28
CA CYS A 284 -15.49 -24.74 -5.63
C CYS A 284 -15.27 -26.27 -5.72
N GLN A 285 -16.30 -27.09 -5.44
CA GLN A 285 -16.17 -28.55 -5.57
C GLN A 285 -15.81 -29.02 -6.98
N ILE A 286 -16.20 -28.28 -8.01
CA ILE A 286 -15.89 -28.61 -9.41
C ILE A 286 -14.48 -28.17 -9.80
N PHE A 287 -14.04 -27.00 -9.33
CA PHE A 287 -12.80 -26.37 -9.82
C PHE A 287 -11.62 -26.52 -8.86
N ASP A 288 -11.83 -26.78 -7.57
CA ASP A 288 -10.74 -26.95 -6.61
C ASP A 288 -9.85 -28.14 -7.01
N GLY A 289 -8.54 -27.91 -6.95
CA GLY A 289 -7.54 -28.89 -7.38
C GLY A 289 -7.39 -29.05 -8.88
N THR A 290 -8.02 -28.19 -9.70
CA THR A 290 -7.85 -28.16 -11.17
C THR A 290 -7.05 -26.90 -11.59
N ASP A 291 -6.45 -26.96 -12.80
CA ASP A 291 -5.77 -25.81 -13.41
C ASP A 291 -6.72 -24.96 -14.29
N ALA A 292 -8.03 -24.96 -14.01
CA ALA A 292 -9.01 -24.19 -14.78
C ALA A 292 -8.95 -22.66 -14.56
N CYS A 293 -8.11 -22.19 -13.66
CA CYS A 293 -7.98 -20.79 -13.25
C CYS A 293 -9.32 -20.18 -12.81
N VAL A 294 -10.09 -20.92 -12.02
CA VAL A 294 -11.37 -20.49 -11.44
C VAL A 294 -11.27 -20.54 -9.92
N THR A 295 -11.59 -19.42 -9.26
CA THR A 295 -11.55 -19.32 -7.80
C THR A 295 -12.74 -18.57 -7.27
N PRO A 296 -13.18 -18.81 -6.02
CA PRO A 296 -14.20 -18.00 -5.39
C PRO A 296 -13.71 -16.56 -5.16
N VAL A 297 -14.60 -15.59 -5.26
CA VAL A 297 -14.37 -14.25 -4.73
C VAL A 297 -14.73 -14.27 -3.25
N LEU A 298 -13.73 -14.23 -2.39
CA LEU A 298 -13.91 -14.30 -0.94
C LEU A 298 -14.20 -12.90 -0.37
N THR A 299 -15.08 -12.83 0.63
CA THR A 299 -15.24 -11.64 1.46
C THR A 299 -14.13 -11.56 2.52
N PHE A 300 -14.01 -10.41 3.23
CA PHE A 300 -13.04 -10.28 4.34
C PHE A 300 -13.35 -11.22 5.50
N GLU A 301 -14.62 -11.61 5.69
CA GLU A 301 -15.03 -12.57 6.69
C GLU A 301 -14.60 -14.00 6.30
N GLU A 302 -14.66 -14.34 5.04
CA GLU A 302 -14.32 -15.66 4.52
C GLU A 302 -12.81 -15.87 4.36
N VAL A 303 -12.09 -14.81 3.97
CA VAL A 303 -10.69 -14.90 3.53
C VAL A 303 -9.78 -15.51 4.60
N VAL A 304 -10.05 -15.24 5.88
CA VAL A 304 -9.26 -15.75 7.03
C VAL A 304 -9.46 -17.25 7.23
N SER A 305 -10.68 -17.73 6.97
CA SER A 305 -11.06 -19.12 7.17
C SER A 305 -10.78 -20.02 5.97
N HIS A 306 -10.45 -19.47 4.82
CA HIS A 306 -10.15 -20.24 3.61
C HIS A 306 -8.89 -21.09 3.77
N ASP A 307 -8.97 -22.38 3.40
CA ASP A 307 -7.92 -23.37 3.69
C ASP A 307 -6.55 -22.96 3.19
N HIS A 308 -6.41 -22.52 1.95
CA HIS A 308 -5.14 -22.04 1.42
C HIS A 308 -4.53 -20.91 2.27
N ASN A 309 -5.35 -19.95 2.71
CA ASN A 309 -4.88 -18.83 3.52
C ASN A 309 -4.48 -19.25 4.93
N LYS A 310 -5.19 -20.23 5.53
CA LYS A 310 -4.83 -20.86 6.82
C LYS A 310 -3.50 -21.60 6.71
N GLU A 311 -3.35 -22.47 5.72
CA GLU A 311 -2.12 -23.24 5.49
C GLU A 311 -0.92 -22.33 5.26
N ARG A 312 -1.12 -21.22 4.56
CA ARG A 312 -0.10 -20.20 4.35
C ARG A 312 0.14 -19.30 5.56
N GLY A 313 -0.76 -19.27 6.54
CA GLY A 313 -0.75 -18.30 7.65
C GLY A 313 -0.78 -16.87 7.13
N SER A 314 -1.65 -16.58 6.14
CA SER A 314 -1.69 -15.31 5.43
C SER A 314 -2.22 -14.15 6.26
N PHE A 315 -2.88 -14.43 7.36
CA PHE A 315 -3.45 -13.45 8.28
C PHE A 315 -2.92 -13.66 9.68
N ILE A 316 -2.84 -12.57 10.44
CA ILE A 316 -2.40 -12.55 11.84
C ILE A 316 -3.45 -11.84 12.69
N THR A 317 -3.49 -12.18 13.97
CA THR A 317 -4.41 -11.56 14.94
C THR A 317 -3.57 -10.92 16.05
N ASN A 318 -3.85 -9.65 16.38
CA ASN A 318 -3.18 -8.93 17.46
C ASN A 318 -3.79 -9.23 18.84
N GLU A 319 -3.27 -8.60 19.90
CA GLU A 319 -3.77 -8.78 21.27
C GLU A 319 -5.21 -8.27 21.49
N GLU A 320 -5.69 -7.34 20.65
CA GLU A 320 -7.06 -6.81 20.66
C GLU A 320 -8.03 -7.63 19.80
N GLN A 321 -7.57 -8.75 19.26
CA GLN A 321 -8.31 -9.64 18.34
C GLN A 321 -8.57 -9.03 16.96
N ASP A 322 -7.86 -7.98 16.58
CA ASP A 322 -7.93 -7.44 15.23
C ASP A 322 -7.14 -8.32 14.27
N VAL A 323 -7.78 -8.66 13.16
CA VAL A 323 -7.19 -9.46 12.10
C VAL A 323 -6.58 -8.54 11.04
N SER A 324 -5.39 -8.87 10.60
CA SER A 324 -4.72 -8.15 9.52
C SER A 324 -3.88 -9.09 8.64
N PRO A 325 -3.57 -8.68 7.38
CA PRO A 325 -2.65 -9.45 6.55
C PRO A 325 -1.25 -9.55 7.19
N ARG A 326 -0.65 -10.72 7.07
CA ARG A 326 0.74 -10.93 7.42
C ARG A 326 1.66 -10.12 6.50
N PRO A 327 2.81 -9.63 6.98
CA PRO A 327 3.80 -9.00 6.12
C PRO A 327 4.23 -9.88 4.95
N ALA A 328 4.37 -9.28 3.79
CA ALA A 328 4.85 -9.92 2.57
C ALA A 328 5.96 -9.05 1.92
N PRO A 329 6.97 -9.66 1.25
CA PRO A 329 7.17 -11.10 1.00
C PRO A 329 7.69 -11.87 2.22
N LEU A 330 7.67 -13.20 2.16
CA LEU A 330 8.35 -14.04 3.13
C LEU A 330 9.83 -14.15 2.77
N LEU A 331 10.70 -13.78 3.70
CA LEU A 331 12.16 -13.95 3.57
C LEU A 331 12.61 -15.14 4.41
N SER A 332 13.38 -16.06 3.82
CA SER A 332 13.79 -17.31 4.47
C SER A 332 14.64 -17.09 5.72
N ASP A 333 15.64 -16.20 5.60
CA ASP A 333 16.66 -16.02 6.64
C ASP A 333 16.42 -14.79 7.54
N THR A 334 15.66 -13.82 7.04
CA THR A 334 15.34 -12.57 7.74
C THR A 334 13.84 -12.27 7.71
N PRO A 335 12.99 -13.19 8.20
CA PRO A 335 11.55 -13.03 8.13
C PRO A 335 11.09 -11.75 8.83
N ALA A 336 10.03 -11.16 8.31
CA ALA A 336 9.34 -10.08 8.98
C ALA A 336 8.71 -10.59 10.29
N VAL A 337 8.75 -9.75 11.33
CA VAL A 337 8.13 -10.04 12.63
C VAL A 337 7.20 -8.87 12.97
N PRO A 338 5.92 -8.96 12.56
CA PRO A 338 4.95 -7.91 12.86
C PRO A 338 4.72 -7.81 14.37
N SER A 339 4.45 -6.61 14.83
CA SER A 339 4.00 -6.41 16.20
C SER A 339 2.60 -7.00 16.39
N PHE A 340 2.42 -7.74 17.46
CA PHE A 340 1.10 -8.22 17.90
C PHE A 340 0.46 -7.29 18.95
N LYS A 341 1.17 -6.24 19.36
CA LYS A 341 0.63 -5.21 20.24
C LYS A 341 -0.34 -4.32 19.49
N ARG A 342 -1.23 -3.66 20.23
CA ARG A 342 -2.08 -2.59 19.68
C ARG A 342 -1.24 -1.46 19.09
N ASP A 343 -1.87 -0.64 18.28
CA ASP A 343 -1.27 0.58 17.77
C ASP A 343 -0.98 1.58 18.92
N PRO A 344 0.12 2.34 18.85
CA PRO A 344 0.49 3.28 19.90
C PRO A 344 -0.45 4.49 19.91
N PHE A 345 -0.79 4.97 21.08
CA PHE A 345 -1.43 6.28 21.25
C PHE A 345 -0.50 7.41 20.81
N VAL A 346 -1.08 8.54 20.43
CA VAL A 346 -0.31 9.75 20.10
C VAL A 346 0.53 10.18 21.32
N GLY A 347 1.84 10.30 21.12
CA GLY A 347 2.78 10.70 22.16
C GLY A 347 3.10 9.62 23.21
N GLU A 348 2.69 8.39 23.02
CA GLU A 348 2.90 7.30 23.99
C GLU A 348 4.37 7.11 24.37
N HIS A 349 5.27 7.30 23.43
CA HIS A 349 6.70 7.05 23.60
C HIS A 349 7.55 8.34 23.62
N THR A 350 6.91 9.51 23.77
CA THR A 350 7.59 10.81 23.63
C THR A 350 8.82 10.91 24.53
N GLU A 351 8.65 10.69 25.85
CA GLU A 351 9.78 10.82 26.78
C GLU A 351 10.87 9.77 26.56
N GLU A 352 10.47 8.54 26.27
CA GLU A 352 11.37 7.43 26.01
C GLU A 352 12.24 7.71 24.77
N ILE A 353 11.61 8.12 23.64
CA ILE A 353 12.33 8.47 22.42
C ILE A 353 13.29 9.63 22.67
N LEU A 354 12.85 10.69 23.33
CA LEU A 354 13.72 11.84 23.60
C LEU A 354 14.93 11.47 24.47
N LYS A 355 14.75 10.63 25.49
CA LYS A 355 15.85 10.13 26.31
C LYS A 355 16.87 9.31 25.48
N GLU A 356 16.40 8.43 24.61
CA GLU A 356 17.25 7.65 23.69
C GLU A 356 18.08 8.56 22.77
N PHE A 357 17.54 9.71 22.35
CA PHE A 357 18.25 10.71 21.53
C PHE A 357 19.05 11.72 22.35
N GLY A 358 19.26 11.43 23.64
CA GLY A 358 20.17 12.17 24.52
C GLY A 358 19.61 13.49 25.06
N PHE A 359 18.28 13.66 25.10
CA PHE A 359 17.69 14.78 25.82
C PHE A 359 17.71 14.52 27.33
N SER A 360 18.13 15.52 28.10
CA SER A 360 18.09 15.44 29.57
C SER A 360 16.66 15.52 30.09
N LEU A 361 16.43 15.06 31.32
CA LEU A 361 15.13 15.21 31.98
C LEU A 361 14.70 16.68 32.07
N GLU A 362 15.65 17.58 32.35
CA GLU A 362 15.38 19.01 32.42
C GLU A 362 14.93 19.58 31.06
N GLU A 363 15.58 19.18 29.95
CA GLU A 363 15.16 19.56 28.59
C GLU A 363 13.75 19.06 28.29
N ILE A 364 13.43 17.81 28.64
CA ILE A 364 12.10 17.20 28.45
C ILE A 364 11.04 17.93 29.27
N ASP A 365 11.31 18.24 30.54
CA ASP A 365 10.39 18.99 31.40
C ASP A 365 10.11 20.39 30.85
N GLN A 366 11.15 21.08 30.36
CA GLN A 366 11.00 22.39 29.71
C GLN A 366 10.19 22.31 28.43
N LEU A 367 10.38 21.29 27.58
CA LEU A 367 9.62 21.08 26.36
C LEU A 367 8.15 20.80 26.68
N THR A 368 7.88 19.99 27.70
CA THR A 368 6.52 19.67 28.18
C THR A 368 5.82 20.91 28.74
N SER A 369 6.49 21.66 29.63
CA SER A 369 5.95 22.88 30.26
C SER A 369 5.61 23.95 29.22
N ASN A 370 6.39 24.04 28.15
CA ASN A 370 6.15 24.95 27.03
C ASN A 370 5.17 24.39 25.97
N LYS A 371 4.58 23.21 26.19
CA LYS A 371 3.67 22.53 25.25
C LYS A 371 4.26 22.29 23.86
N ILE A 372 5.58 22.09 23.79
CA ILE A 372 6.29 21.74 22.55
C ILE A 372 6.11 20.24 22.25
N ILE A 373 6.09 19.46 23.32
CA ILE A 373 5.84 18.02 23.27
C ILE A 373 4.62 17.66 24.10
N GLU A 374 4.03 16.51 23.78
CA GLU A 374 2.97 15.89 24.57
C GLU A 374 3.33 14.43 24.84
N SER A 375 3.16 14.02 26.10
CA SER A 375 3.28 12.62 26.48
C SER A 375 1.89 12.08 26.81
N HIS A 376 1.56 10.93 26.24
CA HIS A 376 0.31 10.24 26.58
C HIS A 376 0.38 9.79 28.05
N LYS A 377 -0.44 10.37 28.89
CA LYS A 377 -0.65 9.87 30.25
C LYS A 377 -1.76 8.84 30.18
N ALA A 378 -1.42 7.56 30.33
CA ALA A 378 -2.45 6.55 30.61
C ALA A 378 -3.31 7.11 31.77
N LYS A 379 -4.62 7.27 31.55
CA LYS A 379 -5.54 7.55 32.66
C LYS A 379 -5.34 6.37 33.62
N ALA A 380 -4.83 6.65 34.82
CA ALA A 380 -4.86 5.66 35.87
C ALA A 380 -6.31 5.16 35.93
N SER A 381 -6.51 3.88 35.64
CA SER A 381 -7.79 3.23 35.85
C SER A 381 -8.12 3.37 37.32
N LEU A 382 -9.07 4.26 37.62
CA LEU A 382 -9.73 4.32 38.95
C LEU A 382 -10.58 3.07 39.13
#